data_59e218be3b8550e83c9da702699aaf7e
#
_entry.id   59e218be3b8550e83c9da702699aaf7e
#
_cell.length_a   1.000
_cell.length_b   1.000
_cell.length_c   1.000
_cell.angle_alpha   90.00
_cell.angle_beta   90.00
_cell.angle_gamma   90.00
#
_symmetry.space_group_name_H-M   'P 1'
#
loop_
_entity.id
_entity.type
_entity.pdbx_description
1 polymer ?
#
loop_
_entity_poly.entity_id
_entity_poly.type
_entity_poly.pdbx_seq_one_letter_code
_entity_poly.pdbx_strand_id
1 'polypeptide(L)'
;MSISPTALSIVHPVAVTPAMLVATNIAETDFPAWEVGTTYTLGQRVIVLSNSRVYESLQDSNVGRDPLTATTWWIEVGPTNRWRCFDRSVTSQTVAEGTDTTTISYTLRPGQAVTALAALNVTNATSMRVRLVDATHGTVYDRTVSFASQPLQSGWWNWFFGQRQQPTQQIMTDMPSAFGNADLLVDFVGGTGMGVGALVFGSQMRFGIGLQYGARVGIQDYSRKETSAFGDVILVRRAFAKRANFDLFISNNELDSLQNFLSSIRAVPCLWIGADRYESTILYGFYKNFDVLIAYPEHGECSLEIEGLT
;
A
#
# COMPACT_ATOMS: atom_id res chain seq x y z
N MET A 1 -6.38 -3.57 33.47
CA MET A 1 -5.70 -3.97 32.22
C MET A 1 -4.63 -2.94 31.95
N SER A 2 -3.38 -3.28 32.16
CA SER A 2 -2.24 -2.44 31.80
C SER A 2 -2.15 -2.46 30.27
N ILE A 3 -2.46 -1.35 29.61
CA ILE A 3 -2.22 -1.18 28.19
C ILE A 3 -0.72 -0.94 28.07
N SER A 4 0.02 -1.95 27.61
CA SER A 4 1.41 -1.75 27.22
C SER A 4 1.43 -0.67 26.14
N PRO A 5 2.19 0.41 26.31
CA PRO A 5 2.35 1.39 25.28
C PRO A 5 3.00 0.70 24.09
N THR A 6 2.30 0.71 22.96
CA THR A 6 2.80 0.11 21.71
C THR A 6 3.80 1.08 21.11
N ALA A 7 5.03 0.65 20.87
CA ALA A 7 6.04 1.42 20.12
C ALA A 7 5.51 1.74 18.72
N LEU A 8 5.87 2.88 18.17
CA LEU A 8 5.60 3.21 16.77
C LEU A 8 6.34 2.23 15.87
N SER A 9 5.60 1.52 15.04
CA SER A 9 6.19 0.60 14.06
C SER A 9 6.15 1.23 12.67
N ILE A 10 7.31 1.22 12.00
CA ILE A 10 7.47 1.75 10.65
C ILE A 10 7.97 0.62 9.77
N VAL A 11 7.24 0.31 8.70
CA VAL A 11 7.68 -0.67 7.71
C VAL A 11 8.23 0.08 6.52
N HIS A 12 9.54 -0.08 6.30
CA HIS A 12 10.20 0.44 5.11
C HIS A 12 9.92 -0.52 3.94
N PRO A 13 9.20 -0.09 2.89
CA PRO A 13 8.81 -0.97 1.81
C PRO A 13 9.97 -1.37 0.92
N VAL A 14 9.96 -2.61 0.47
CA VAL A 14 10.82 -3.08 -0.62
C VAL A 14 10.27 -2.53 -1.94
N ALA A 15 11.11 -1.86 -2.72
CA ALA A 15 10.75 -1.46 -4.07
C ALA A 15 10.75 -2.69 -4.97
N VAL A 16 9.58 -3.16 -5.37
CA VAL A 16 9.44 -4.37 -6.19
C VAL A 16 9.93 -4.09 -7.62
N THR A 17 10.84 -4.91 -8.08
CA THR A 17 11.37 -4.87 -9.45
C THR A 17 10.96 -6.10 -10.25
N PRO A 18 10.94 -6.05 -11.59
CA PRO A 18 10.65 -7.22 -12.40
C PRO A 18 11.54 -8.44 -12.10
N ALA A 19 12.78 -8.22 -11.70
CA ALA A 19 13.70 -9.31 -11.33
C ALA A 19 13.33 -10.04 -10.04
N MET A 20 12.54 -9.40 -9.17
CA MET A 20 12.03 -10.02 -7.94
C MET A 20 10.79 -10.89 -8.16
N LEU A 21 10.06 -10.68 -9.26
CA LEU A 21 8.87 -11.45 -9.58
C LEU A 21 9.24 -12.81 -10.15
N VAL A 22 9.02 -13.87 -9.37
CA VAL A 22 9.30 -15.25 -9.76
C VAL A 22 8.10 -15.84 -10.52
N ALA A 23 6.88 -15.63 -10.02
CA ALA A 23 5.66 -16.12 -10.64
C ALA A 23 4.44 -15.29 -10.23
N THR A 24 3.44 -15.23 -11.10
CA THR A 24 2.12 -14.68 -10.83
C THR A 24 1.10 -15.29 -11.81
N ASN A 25 -0.16 -15.35 -11.41
CA ASN A 25 -1.27 -15.71 -12.29
C ASN A 25 -1.87 -14.51 -13.04
N ILE A 26 -1.43 -13.28 -12.74
CA ILE A 26 -1.94 -12.08 -13.41
C ILE A 26 -1.19 -11.86 -14.73
N ALA A 27 -1.92 -11.88 -15.83
CA ALA A 27 -1.37 -11.62 -17.15
C ALA A 27 -1.17 -10.10 -17.38
N GLU A 28 -0.33 -9.74 -18.35
CA GLU A 28 -0.19 -8.37 -18.85
C GLU A 28 -0.90 -8.26 -20.20
N THR A 29 -2.23 -8.31 -20.16
CA THR A 29 -3.09 -8.35 -21.36
C THR A 29 -4.21 -7.30 -21.31
N ASP A 30 -4.11 -6.33 -20.42
CA ASP A 30 -5.08 -5.23 -20.28
C ASP A 30 -5.19 -4.39 -21.57
N PHE A 31 -4.12 -4.27 -22.36
CA PHE A 31 -4.12 -3.66 -23.69
C PHE A 31 -3.21 -4.43 -24.64
N PRO A 32 -3.34 -4.26 -25.98
CA PRO A 32 -2.41 -4.83 -26.94
C PRO A 32 -0.97 -4.33 -26.71
N ALA A 33 0.01 -5.17 -26.97
CA ALA A 33 1.41 -4.74 -26.97
C ALA A 33 1.65 -3.70 -28.07
N TRP A 34 2.51 -2.72 -27.81
CA TRP A 34 2.92 -1.77 -28.82
C TRP A 34 3.73 -2.46 -29.94
N GLU A 35 3.40 -2.12 -31.18
CA GLU A 35 4.07 -2.63 -32.38
C GLU A 35 4.46 -1.48 -33.30
N VAL A 36 5.67 -1.48 -33.83
CA VAL A 36 6.24 -0.41 -34.67
C VAL A 36 5.46 -0.16 -35.96
N GLY A 37 4.86 -1.19 -36.55
CA GLY A 37 4.14 -1.11 -37.82
C GLY A 37 2.64 -0.77 -37.68
N THR A 38 2.13 -0.73 -36.49
CA THR A 38 0.70 -0.48 -36.23
C THR A 38 0.43 1.02 -36.16
N THR A 39 -0.68 1.45 -36.77
CA THR A 39 -1.15 2.84 -36.70
C THR A 39 -2.13 2.98 -35.57
N TYR A 40 -1.85 3.89 -34.65
CA TYR A 40 -2.70 4.17 -33.47
C TYR A 40 -3.46 5.48 -33.65
N THR A 41 -4.67 5.51 -33.11
CA THR A 41 -5.52 6.69 -33.08
C THR A 41 -5.42 7.41 -31.72
N LEU A 42 -5.88 8.66 -31.66
CA LEU A 42 -5.97 9.43 -30.43
C LEU A 42 -6.75 8.66 -29.34
N GLY A 43 -6.18 8.58 -28.13
CA GLY A 43 -6.78 7.89 -26.98
C GLY A 43 -6.60 6.37 -26.99
N GLN A 44 -6.01 5.79 -28.02
CA GLN A 44 -5.74 4.35 -28.04
C GLN A 44 -4.60 3.99 -27.10
N ARG A 45 -4.79 2.91 -26.33
CA ARG A 45 -3.82 2.45 -25.33
C ARG A 45 -3.07 1.21 -25.76
N VAL A 46 -1.82 1.16 -25.36
CA VAL A 46 -0.91 0.03 -25.61
C VAL A 46 -0.07 -0.27 -24.39
N ILE A 47 0.45 -1.49 -24.33
CA ILE A 47 1.41 -1.90 -23.31
C ILE A 47 2.81 -1.90 -23.91
N VAL A 48 3.78 -1.36 -23.17
CA VAL A 48 5.19 -1.57 -23.42
C VAL A 48 5.70 -2.60 -22.42
N LEU A 49 5.93 -3.82 -22.89
CA LEU A 49 6.30 -4.96 -22.03
C LEU A 49 7.67 -4.81 -21.38
N SER A 50 8.59 -4.03 -21.96
CA SER A 50 9.94 -3.85 -21.42
C SER A 50 9.96 -3.10 -20.07
N ASN A 51 8.96 -2.26 -19.81
CA ASN A 51 8.81 -1.52 -18.56
C ASN A 51 7.48 -1.78 -17.84
N SER A 52 6.63 -2.66 -18.40
CA SER A 52 5.31 -3.02 -17.84
C SER A 52 4.40 -1.81 -17.60
N ARG A 53 4.40 -0.86 -18.55
CA ARG A 53 3.60 0.37 -18.49
C ARG A 53 2.61 0.48 -19.62
N VAL A 54 1.51 1.14 -19.35
CA VAL A 54 0.45 1.48 -20.29
C VAL A 54 0.68 2.89 -20.79
N TYR A 55 0.64 3.06 -22.12
CA TYR A 55 0.74 4.35 -22.80
C TYR A 55 -0.52 4.63 -23.60
N GLU A 56 -0.91 5.89 -23.68
CA GLU A 56 -2.05 6.37 -24.47
C GLU A 56 -1.56 7.30 -25.59
N SER A 57 -2.07 7.08 -26.80
CA SER A 57 -1.74 7.92 -27.96
C SER A 57 -2.38 9.29 -27.85
N LEU A 58 -1.58 10.34 -28.01
CA LEU A 58 -2.02 11.75 -27.97
C LEU A 58 -2.46 12.28 -29.34
N GLN A 59 -2.25 11.51 -30.42
CA GLN A 59 -2.50 11.97 -31.80
C GLN A 59 -3.00 10.81 -32.66
N ASP A 60 -3.73 11.17 -33.73
CA ASP A 60 -4.09 10.25 -34.78
C ASP A 60 -2.91 9.96 -35.72
N SER A 61 -3.01 8.86 -36.45
CA SER A 61 -1.96 8.43 -37.41
C SER A 61 -0.59 8.24 -36.74
N ASN A 62 -0.58 7.86 -35.48
CA ASN A 62 0.64 7.58 -34.72
C ASN A 62 1.20 6.21 -35.14
N VAL A 63 2.23 6.22 -35.98
CA VAL A 63 2.91 5.02 -36.47
C VAL A 63 4.41 5.16 -36.36
N GLY A 64 5.11 4.08 -36.01
CA GLY A 64 6.57 4.04 -35.91
C GLY A 64 7.16 4.91 -34.78
N ARG A 65 6.34 5.36 -33.82
CA ARG A 65 6.75 6.22 -32.70
C ARG A 65 6.85 5.39 -31.45
N ASP A 66 8.07 5.20 -30.95
CA ASP A 66 8.31 4.45 -29.70
C ASP A 66 7.77 5.21 -28.48
N PRO A 67 6.86 4.61 -27.67
CA PRO A 67 6.30 5.24 -26.47
C PRO A 67 7.34 5.68 -25.44
N LEU A 68 8.50 5.03 -25.40
CA LEU A 68 9.55 5.37 -24.43
C LEU A 68 10.29 6.67 -24.76
N THR A 69 10.29 7.06 -26.04
CA THR A 69 11.07 8.20 -26.52
C THR A 69 10.22 9.31 -27.12
N ALA A 70 9.07 8.97 -27.70
CA ALA A 70 8.21 9.92 -28.41
C ALA A 70 7.15 10.54 -27.48
N THR A 71 7.56 11.30 -26.47
CA THR A 71 6.69 11.88 -25.42
C THR A 71 5.65 12.89 -25.93
N THR A 72 5.78 13.41 -27.14
CA THR A 72 4.77 14.27 -27.80
C THR A 72 3.65 13.46 -28.47
N TRP A 73 3.85 12.16 -28.66
CA TRP A 73 2.91 11.23 -29.28
C TRP A 73 2.26 10.29 -28.25
N TRP A 74 2.94 10.05 -27.13
CA TRP A 74 2.50 9.13 -26.10
C TRP A 74 2.57 9.77 -24.73
N ILE A 75 1.57 9.47 -23.90
CA ILE A 75 1.59 9.76 -22.49
C ILE A 75 1.55 8.47 -21.69
N GLU A 76 2.36 8.36 -20.65
CA GLU A 76 2.30 7.25 -19.72
C GLU A 76 1.03 7.39 -18.84
N VAL A 77 0.21 6.34 -18.83
CA VAL A 77 -1.04 6.29 -18.03
C VAL A 77 -0.78 5.67 -16.66
N GLY A 78 0.07 4.64 -16.59
CA GLY A 78 0.37 3.95 -15.34
C GLY A 78 0.89 2.53 -15.58
N PRO A 79 1.04 1.73 -14.51
CA PRO A 79 1.46 0.34 -14.62
C PRO A 79 0.38 -0.54 -15.24
N THR A 80 0.80 -1.67 -15.80
CA THR A 80 -0.12 -2.74 -16.21
C THR A 80 -0.81 -3.36 -14.99
N ASN A 81 -1.93 -4.06 -15.20
CA ASN A 81 -2.72 -4.70 -14.14
C ASN A 81 -1.86 -5.54 -13.18
N ARG A 82 -0.89 -6.27 -13.70
CA ARG A 82 0.06 -7.08 -12.91
C ARG A 82 0.83 -6.27 -11.86
N TRP A 83 1.13 -5.01 -12.15
CA TRP A 83 2.02 -4.18 -11.35
C TRP A 83 1.32 -3.08 -10.54
N ARG A 84 0.00 -2.93 -10.67
CA ARG A 84 -0.76 -1.88 -9.96
C ARG A 84 -0.66 -2.00 -8.45
N CYS A 85 -0.65 -3.22 -7.90
CA CYS A 85 -0.53 -3.40 -6.45
C CYS A 85 0.86 -3.09 -5.88
N PHE A 86 1.86 -2.83 -6.74
CA PHE A 86 3.22 -2.42 -6.35
C PHE A 86 3.52 -0.96 -6.67
N ASP A 87 2.58 -0.22 -7.22
CA ASP A 87 2.74 1.21 -7.40
C ASP A 87 2.53 1.97 -6.07
N ARG A 88 2.72 3.28 -6.09
CA ARG A 88 2.55 4.12 -4.90
C ARG A 88 1.11 4.53 -4.65
N SER A 89 0.19 4.22 -5.57
CA SER A 89 -1.22 4.58 -5.47
C SER A 89 -2.01 3.47 -4.80
N VAL A 90 -2.63 3.78 -3.68
CA VAL A 90 -3.52 2.82 -2.99
C VAL A 90 -4.84 2.63 -3.75
N THR A 91 -5.22 3.59 -4.60
CA THR A 91 -6.48 3.56 -5.36
C THR A 91 -6.38 2.76 -6.66
N SER A 92 -5.18 2.61 -7.20
CA SER A 92 -4.91 1.73 -8.35
C SER A 92 -4.94 0.27 -7.88
N GLN A 93 -5.79 -0.57 -8.47
CA GLN A 93 -5.91 -1.98 -8.05
C GLN A 93 -5.43 -2.93 -9.13
N THR A 94 -4.68 -3.96 -8.73
CA THR A 94 -4.55 -5.19 -9.48
C THR A 94 -5.84 -5.98 -9.34
N VAL A 95 -6.47 -6.34 -10.45
CA VAL A 95 -7.75 -7.06 -10.50
C VAL A 95 -7.52 -8.48 -11.00
N ALA A 96 -8.22 -9.44 -10.40
CA ALA A 96 -8.24 -10.81 -10.90
C ALA A 96 -8.98 -10.87 -12.24
N GLU A 97 -8.28 -11.24 -13.29
CA GLU A 97 -8.76 -11.25 -14.67
C GLU A 97 -8.36 -12.54 -15.41
N GLY A 98 -9.01 -12.78 -16.54
CA GLY A 98 -8.69 -13.90 -17.44
C GLY A 98 -9.41 -15.19 -17.07
N THR A 99 -8.69 -16.31 -17.03
CA THR A 99 -9.26 -17.63 -16.76
C THR A 99 -9.56 -17.88 -15.28
N ASP A 100 -8.87 -17.17 -14.39
CA ASP A 100 -9.10 -17.20 -12.94
C ASP A 100 -9.40 -15.79 -12.42
N THR A 101 -10.69 -15.53 -12.18
CA THR A 101 -11.20 -14.25 -11.67
C THR A 101 -11.36 -14.27 -10.14
N THR A 102 -10.95 -15.35 -9.48
CA THR A 102 -11.17 -15.58 -8.05
C THR A 102 -9.90 -15.63 -7.23
N THR A 103 -8.72 -15.63 -7.88
CA THR A 103 -7.42 -15.65 -7.19
C THR A 103 -6.47 -14.59 -7.75
N ILE A 104 -5.63 -14.06 -6.88
CA ILE A 104 -4.45 -13.25 -7.21
C ILE A 104 -3.28 -13.86 -6.46
N SER A 105 -2.26 -14.34 -7.18
CA SER A 105 -1.09 -14.99 -6.60
C SER A 105 0.19 -14.33 -7.08
N TYR A 106 1.07 -14.04 -6.12
CA TYR A 106 2.42 -13.54 -6.37
C TYR A 106 3.45 -14.39 -5.64
N THR A 107 4.51 -14.77 -6.35
CA THR A 107 5.73 -15.31 -5.77
C THR A 107 6.86 -14.33 -6.05
N LEU A 108 7.42 -13.78 -4.99
CA LEU A 108 8.43 -12.74 -5.03
C LEU A 108 9.71 -13.22 -4.34
N ARG A 109 10.87 -12.79 -4.84
CA ARG A 109 12.18 -13.01 -4.20
C ARG A 109 12.76 -11.66 -3.81
N PRO A 110 12.50 -11.17 -2.58
CA PRO A 110 12.92 -9.84 -2.16
C PRO A 110 14.44 -9.65 -2.04
N GLY A 111 15.20 -10.73 -1.81
CA GLY A 111 16.64 -10.68 -1.57
C GLY A 111 17.04 -10.02 -0.26
N GLN A 112 16.09 -9.80 0.64
CA GLN A 112 16.27 -9.26 1.98
C GLN A 112 15.16 -9.78 2.91
N ALA A 113 15.38 -9.68 4.22
CA ALA A 113 14.40 -10.13 5.20
C ALA A 113 13.13 -9.27 5.14
N VAL A 114 11.99 -9.95 5.05
CA VAL A 114 10.66 -9.36 5.13
C VAL A 114 10.07 -9.70 6.48
N THR A 115 9.86 -8.71 7.33
CA THR A 115 9.33 -8.91 8.70
C THR A 115 7.88 -8.43 8.85
N ALA A 116 7.41 -7.65 7.87
CA ALA A 116 6.03 -7.17 7.84
C ALA A 116 5.49 -7.09 6.41
N LEU A 117 4.19 -7.29 6.28
CA LEU A 117 3.43 -7.18 5.04
C LEU A 117 2.08 -6.53 5.33
N ALA A 118 1.64 -5.66 4.43
CA ALA A 118 0.30 -5.09 4.44
C ALA A 118 -0.33 -5.19 3.06
N ALA A 119 -1.58 -5.60 3.03
CA ALA A 119 -2.46 -5.48 1.87
C ALA A 119 -3.47 -4.37 2.14
N LEU A 120 -3.54 -3.38 1.25
CA LEU A 120 -4.36 -2.18 1.41
C LEU A 120 -5.34 -2.05 0.24
N ASN A 121 -6.51 -1.45 0.52
CA ASN A 121 -7.58 -1.28 -0.45
C ASN A 121 -7.92 -2.59 -1.18
N VAL A 122 -8.15 -3.64 -0.39
CA VAL A 122 -8.54 -4.96 -0.91
C VAL A 122 -10.07 -5.00 -1.04
N THR A 123 -10.56 -5.43 -2.19
CA THR A 123 -11.99 -5.53 -2.51
C THR A 123 -12.35 -6.95 -2.91
N ASN A 124 -13.52 -7.43 -2.49
CA ASN A 124 -14.07 -8.75 -2.82
C ASN A 124 -13.18 -9.97 -2.48
N ALA A 125 -12.17 -9.80 -1.63
CA ALA A 125 -11.35 -10.89 -1.14
C ALA A 125 -12.03 -11.59 0.04
N THR A 126 -11.88 -12.90 0.14
CA THR A 126 -12.34 -13.71 1.27
C THR A 126 -11.21 -13.99 2.23
N SER A 127 -10.02 -14.27 1.71
CA SER A 127 -8.82 -14.57 2.50
C SER A 127 -7.54 -14.17 1.78
N MET A 128 -6.48 -13.96 2.56
CA MET A 128 -5.11 -13.80 2.09
C MET A 128 -4.23 -14.78 2.86
N ARG A 129 -3.45 -15.59 2.14
CA ARG A 129 -2.44 -16.49 2.71
C ARG A 129 -1.06 -15.96 2.35
N VAL A 130 -0.20 -15.83 3.34
CA VAL A 130 1.19 -15.40 3.17
C VAL A 130 2.11 -16.50 3.65
N ARG A 131 3.08 -16.86 2.80
CA ARG A 131 4.10 -17.87 3.11
C ARG A 131 5.49 -17.31 2.83
N LEU A 132 6.45 -17.66 3.69
CA LEU A 132 7.86 -17.53 3.39
C LEU A 132 8.44 -18.93 3.20
N VAL A 133 9.08 -19.15 2.07
CA VAL A 133 9.67 -20.44 1.70
C VAL A 133 11.16 -20.26 1.46
N ASP A 134 11.96 -20.81 2.36
CA ASP A 134 13.41 -20.84 2.25
C ASP A 134 13.86 -22.09 1.52
N ALA A 135 14.86 -21.98 0.64
CA ALA A 135 15.34 -23.09 -0.17
C ALA A 135 15.92 -24.25 0.68
N THR A 136 16.46 -23.93 1.86
CA THR A 136 17.11 -24.92 2.75
C THR A 136 16.18 -25.43 3.83
N HIS A 137 15.34 -24.55 4.40
CA HIS A 137 14.51 -24.84 5.56
C HIS A 137 13.04 -25.12 5.21
N GLY A 138 12.65 -24.97 3.94
CA GLY A 138 11.26 -25.13 3.50
C GLY A 138 10.38 -23.95 3.93
N THR A 139 9.12 -24.24 4.26
CA THR A 139 8.18 -23.20 4.71
C THR A 139 8.47 -22.78 6.14
N VAL A 140 8.98 -21.56 6.31
CA VAL A 140 9.37 -20.98 7.60
C VAL A 140 8.31 -20.06 8.19
N TYR A 141 7.33 -19.67 7.39
CA TYR A 141 6.15 -18.91 7.81
C TYR A 141 4.96 -19.27 6.92
N ASP A 142 3.80 -19.48 7.53
CA ASP A 142 2.54 -19.74 6.83
C ASP A 142 1.39 -19.21 7.68
N ARG A 143 0.72 -18.17 7.18
CA ARG A 143 -0.42 -17.56 7.87
C ARG A 143 -1.50 -17.18 6.88
N THR A 144 -2.74 -17.52 7.23
CA THR A 144 -3.94 -17.12 6.50
C THR A 144 -4.74 -16.16 7.35
N VAL A 145 -5.15 -15.04 6.75
CA VAL A 145 -6.06 -14.05 7.35
C VAL A 145 -7.33 -13.95 6.53
N SER A 146 -8.42 -13.65 7.20
CA SER A 146 -9.75 -13.57 6.59
C SER A 146 -10.16 -12.10 6.41
N PHE A 147 -10.81 -11.81 5.26
CA PHE A 147 -11.52 -10.57 5.00
C PHE A 147 -13.03 -10.70 5.24
N ALA A 148 -13.44 -11.65 6.09
CA ALA A 148 -14.86 -11.83 6.40
C ALA A 148 -15.49 -10.54 6.92
N SER A 149 -16.67 -10.24 6.40
CA SER A 149 -17.42 -9.04 6.81
C SER A 149 -17.79 -9.10 8.28
N GLN A 150 -17.52 -8.00 8.98
CA GLN A 150 -17.79 -7.85 10.42
C GLN A 150 -18.91 -6.83 10.66
N PRO A 151 -19.69 -6.92 11.75
CA PRO A 151 -20.66 -5.90 12.08
C PRO A 151 -19.96 -4.56 12.34
N LEU A 152 -20.53 -3.48 11.79
CA LEU A 152 -19.97 -2.13 11.91
C LEU A 152 -19.90 -1.64 13.38
N GLN A 153 -20.81 -2.15 14.22
CA GLN A 153 -20.87 -1.81 15.63
C GLN A 153 -20.82 -3.09 16.49
N SER A 154 -20.18 -3.00 17.64
CA SER A 154 -20.15 -4.10 18.61
C SER A 154 -21.52 -4.30 19.29
N GLY A 155 -21.80 -5.55 19.69
CA GLY A 155 -23.01 -5.93 20.39
C GLY A 155 -23.77 -7.09 19.72
N TRP A 156 -24.44 -7.92 20.53
CA TRP A 156 -25.12 -9.11 20.04
C TRP A 156 -26.22 -8.81 18.99
N TRP A 157 -26.96 -7.70 19.18
CA TRP A 157 -27.99 -7.25 18.23
C TRP A 157 -27.38 -6.90 16.86
N ASN A 158 -26.29 -6.13 16.86
CA ASN A 158 -25.60 -5.73 15.63
C ASN A 158 -24.92 -6.92 14.93
N TRP A 159 -24.53 -7.96 15.71
CA TRP A 159 -24.02 -9.19 15.13
C TRP A 159 -25.03 -9.88 14.23
N PHE A 160 -26.31 -9.90 14.62
CA PHE A 160 -27.39 -10.58 13.88
C PHE A 160 -28.05 -9.67 12.84
N PHE A 161 -28.26 -8.39 13.17
CA PHE A 161 -29.13 -7.48 12.39
C PHE A 161 -28.42 -6.22 11.90
N GLY A 162 -27.19 -5.95 12.35
CA GLY A 162 -26.43 -4.78 11.97
C GLY A 162 -25.85 -4.85 10.55
N GLN A 163 -25.52 -3.68 10.03
CA GLN A 163 -24.78 -3.57 8.78
C GLN A 163 -23.40 -4.20 8.94
N ARG A 164 -22.98 -4.93 7.93
CA ARG A 164 -21.65 -5.57 7.90
C ARG A 164 -20.76 -4.82 6.93
N GLN A 165 -19.50 -4.66 7.32
CA GLN A 165 -18.46 -4.08 6.48
C GLN A 165 -17.34 -5.09 6.32
N GLN A 166 -16.86 -5.24 5.10
CA GLN A 166 -15.69 -6.06 4.81
C GLN A 166 -14.43 -5.23 5.11
N PRO A 167 -13.46 -5.77 5.86
CA PRO A 167 -12.16 -5.12 6.01
C PRO A 167 -11.51 -4.94 4.64
N THR A 168 -10.95 -3.76 4.39
CA THR A 168 -10.24 -3.45 3.16
C THR A 168 -8.73 -3.49 3.31
N GLN A 169 -8.24 -3.80 4.52
CA GLN A 169 -6.82 -3.88 4.80
C GLN A 169 -6.51 -5.04 5.75
N GLN A 170 -5.34 -5.65 5.57
CA GLN A 170 -4.79 -6.65 6.47
C GLN A 170 -3.29 -6.42 6.63
N ILE A 171 -2.80 -6.57 7.85
CA ILE A 171 -1.40 -6.34 8.20
C ILE A 171 -0.86 -7.52 8.99
N MET A 172 0.34 -7.93 8.67
CA MET A 172 1.11 -8.96 9.36
C MET A 172 2.45 -8.37 9.75
N THR A 173 2.84 -8.48 11.01
CA THR A 173 4.07 -7.92 11.58
C THR A 173 4.86 -8.93 12.38
N ASP A 174 4.55 -10.21 12.18
CA ASP A 174 5.06 -11.35 12.95
C ASP A 174 5.94 -12.29 12.11
N MET A 175 6.41 -11.83 10.96
CA MET A 175 7.27 -12.65 10.10
C MET A 175 8.71 -12.72 10.66
N PRO A 176 9.37 -13.89 10.52
CA PRO A 176 10.74 -14.08 11.02
C PRO A 176 11.76 -13.26 10.24
N SER A 177 12.69 -12.63 10.94
CA SER A 177 13.74 -11.77 10.34
C SER A 177 14.98 -12.52 9.85
N ALA A 178 15.10 -13.82 10.11
CA ALA A 178 16.29 -14.60 9.83
C ALA A 178 16.45 -15.06 8.37
N PHE A 179 15.41 -14.94 7.55
CA PHE A 179 15.34 -15.57 6.22
C PHE A 179 15.34 -14.54 5.08
N GLY A 180 16.48 -13.88 4.87
CA GLY A 180 16.62 -12.84 3.85
C GLY A 180 16.55 -13.32 2.40
N ASN A 181 16.76 -14.61 2.15
CA ASN A 181 16.71 -15.22 0.80
C ASN A 181 15.42 -16.03 0.56
N ALA A 182 14.47 -16.01 1.49
CA ALA A 182 13.22 -16.72 1.33
C ALA A 182 12.34 -16.09 0.24
N ASP A 183 11.64 -16.93 -0.50
CA ASP A 183 10.60 -16.51 -1.42
C ASP A 183 9.34 -16.15 -0.63
N LEU A 184 8.77 -14.98 -0.91
CA LEU A 184 7.51 -14.50 -0.37
C LEU A 184 6.38 -14.89 -1.32
N LEU A 185 5.47 -15.73 -0.86
CA LEU A 185 4.27 -16.13 -1.59
C LEU A 185 3.06 -15.46 -0.95
N VAL A 186 2.28 -14.78 -1.75
CA VAL A 186 1.04 -14.10 -1.33
C VAL A 186 -0.09 -14.53 -2.23
N ASP A 187 -1.08 -15.21 -1.65
CA ASP A 187 -2.23 -15.74 -2.36
C ASP A 187 -3.51 -15.08 -1.82
N PHE A 188 -4.24 -14.37 -2.65
CA PHE A 188 -5.57 -13.86 -2.35
C PHE A 188 -6.61 -14.76 -2.99
N VAL A 189 -7.67 -15.05 -2.25
CA VAL A 189 -8.83 -15.79 -2.73
C VAL A 189 -10.09 -14.96 -2.46
N GLY A 190 -10.97 -14.88 -3.43
CA GLY A 190 -12.17 -14.07 -3.29
C GLY A 190 -13.23 -14.32 -4.36
N GLY A 191 -14.09 -13.35 -4.58
CA GLY A 191 -15.11 -13.36 -5.63
C GLY A 191 -14.64 -12.72 -6.93
N THR A 192 -15.48 -12.81 -7.95
CA THR A 192 -15.26 -12.15 -9.23
C THR A 192 -15.07 -10.64 -9.05
N GLY A 193 -14.07 -10.08 -9.73
CA GLY A 193 -13.73 -8.67 -9.60
C GLY A 193 -12.96 -8.34 -8.30
N MET A 194 -12.32 -9.34 -7.70
CA MET A 194 -11.41 -9.12 -6.59
C MET A 194 -10.28 -8.20 -7.01
N GLY A 195 -9.96 -7.22 -6.16
CA GLY A 195 -8.91 -6.24 -6.40
C GLY A 195 -8.01 -6.05 -5.18
N VAL A 196 -6.74 -5.76 -5.42
CA VAL A 196 -5.73 -5.42 -4.41
C VAL A 196 -5.09 -4.09 -4.80
N GLY A 197 -5.27 -3.05 -3.95
CA GLY A 197 -4.74 -1.71 -4.22
C GLY A 197 -3.25 -1.61 -4.00
N ALA A 198 -2.77 -1.91 -2.80
CA ALA A 198 -1.34 -1.91 -2.55
C ALA A 198 -0.91 -3.12 -1.71
N LEU A 199 0.14 -3.78 -2.17
CA LEU A 199 0.84 -4.85 -1.45
C LEU A 199 2.21 -4.32 -1.02
N VAL A 200 2.29 -3.93 0.25
CA VAL A 200 3.48 -3.33 0.86
C VAL A 200 4.13 -4.36 1.77
N PHE A 201 5.40 -4.64 1.56
CA PHE A 201 6.16 -5.54 2.43
C PHE A 201 7.59 -5.04 2.61
N GLY A 202 8.20 -5.39 3.73
CA GLY A 202 9.56 -4.96 4.02
C GLY A 202 9.99 -5.24 5.45
N SER A 203 11.07 -4.57 5.87
CA SER A 203 11.56 -4.69 7.23
C SER A 203 10.84 -3.68 8.14
N GLN A 204 10.34 -4.20 9.27
CA GLN A 204 9.73 -3.40 10.32
C GLN A 204 10.80 -2.90 11.28
N MET A 205 10.75 -1.60 11.58
CA MET A 205 11.49 -0.98 12.67
C MET A 205 10.52 -0.45 13.71
N ARG A 206 10.90 -0.56 14.98
CA ARG A 206 10.11 -0.09 16.11
C ARG A 206 10.88 0.99 16.84
N PHE A 207 10.22 2.11 17.11
CA PHE A 207 10.80 3.25 17.79
C PHE A 207 9.92 3.71 18.95
N GLY A 208 10.60 4.18 19.99
CA GLY A 208 9.95 4.75 21.16
C GLY A 208 9.53 3.72 22.20
N ILE A 209 9.35 4.23 23.42
CA ILE A 209 8.89 3.46 24.59
C ILE A 209 7.38 3.24 24.52
N GLY A 210 6.65 4.14 23.83
CA GLY A 210 5.22 4.04 23.62
C GLY A 210 4.61 5.28 22.98
N LEU A 211 3.46 5.08 22.32
CA LEU A 211 2.61 6.17 21.86
C LEU A 211 1.95 6.84 23.04
N GLN A 212 1.99 8.17 23.11
CA GLN A 212 1.25 8.92 24.12
C GLN A 212 -0.26 8.87 23.83
N TYR A 213 -1.05 8.94 24.88
CA TYR A 213 -2.48 9.21 24.71
C TYR A 213 -2.66 10.62 24.15
N GLY A 214 -3.50 10.74 23.12
CA GLY A 214 -3.75 12.00 22.43
C GLY A 214 -3.39 11.97 20.96
N ALA A 215 -2.97 10.81 20.44
CA ALA A 215 -2.78 10.61 19.00
C ALA A 215 -4.01 11.10 18.23
N ARG A 216 -3.80 11.93 17.22
CA ARG A 216 -4.86 12.52 16.41
C ARG A 216 -4.87 11.84 15.06
N VAL A 217 -6.03 11.32 14.67
CA VAL A 217 -6.26 10.75 13.35
C VAL A 217 -7.33 11.57 12.65
N GLY A 218 -7.17 11.78 11.35
CA GLY A 218 -8.09 12.62 10.60
C GLY A 218 -8.04 12.32 9.11
N ILE A 219 -8.87 13.04 8.38
CA ILE A 219 -8.97 12.96 6.93
C ILE A 219 -8.75 14.36 6.39
N GLN A 220 -7.92 14.49 5.38
CA GLN A 220 -7.81 15.66 4.55
C GLN A 220 -8.58 15.41 3.27
N ASP A 221 -9.73 16.07 3.12
CA ASP A 221 -10.58 15.97 1.94
C ASP A 221 -10.17 17.05 0.93
N TYR A 222 -9.87 16.66 -0.29
CA TYR A 222 -9.54 17.57 -1.40
C TYR A 222 -10.77 17.92 -2.27
N SER A 223 -11.97 17.52 -1.85
CA SER A 223 -13.22 17.85 -2.52
C SER A 223 -13.43 19.36 -2.59
N ARG A 224 -14.02 19.83 -3.69
CA ARG A 224 -14.20 21.25 -3.95
C ARG A 224 -15.68 21.62 -3.95
N LYS A 225 -16.00 22.71 -3.28
CA LYS A 225 -17.31 23.37 -3.37
C LYS A 225 -17.24 24.47 -4.41
N GLU A 226 -18.07 24.39 -5.43
CA GLU A 226 -18.27 25.42 -6.44
C GLU A 226 -19.67 26.02 -6.28
N THR A 227 -19.80 27.33 -6.48
CA THR A 227 -21.10 27.98 -6.47
C THR A 227 -21.36 28.51 -7.87
N SER A 228 -22.49 28.13 -8.47
CA SER A 228 -22.92 28.60 -9.78
C SER A 228 -23.25 30.10 -9.73
N ALA A 229 -23.31 30.74 -10.90
CA ALA A 229 -23.72 32.15 -11.01
C ALA A 229 -25.14 32.42 -10.47
N PHE A 230 -25.95 31.37 -10.33
CA PHE A 230 -27.32 31.42 -9.79
C PHE A 230 -27.40 31.10 -8.30
N GLY A 231 -26.26 30.84 -7.64
CA GLY A 231 -26.20 30.54 -6.21
C GLY A 231 -26.32 29.04 -5.87
N ASP A 232 -26.44 28.17 -6.85
CA ASP A 232 -26.51 26.73 -6.62
C ASP A 232 -25.14 26.19 -6.20
N VAL A 233 -25.13 25.25 -5.25
CA VAL A 233 -23.91 24.62 -4.73
C VAL A 233 -23.65 23.32 -5.48
N ILE A 234 -22.49 23.23 -6.12
CA ILE A 234 -21.99 22.04 -6.79
C ILE A 234 -20.83 21.50 -5.92
N LEU A 235 -20.96 20.26 -5.43
CA LEU A 235 -19.91 19.56 -4.70
C LEU A 235 -19.19 18.59 -5.65
N VAL A 236 -17.93 18.91 -5.94
CA VAL A 236 -17.06 18.03 -6.73
C VAL A 236 -16.26 17.16 -5.77
N ARG A 237 -16.65 15.89 -5.65
CA ARG A 237 -15.93 14.92 -4.84
C ARG A 237 -14.57 14.62 -5.46
N ARG A 238 -13.51 14.70 -4.64
CA ARG A 238 -12.13 14.35 -5.02
C ARG A 238 -11.59 13.29 -4.08
N ALA A 239 -10.34 12.91 -4.27
CA ALA A 239 -9.63 12.02 -3.36
C ALA A 239 -9.48 12.65 -1.97
N PHE A 240 -9.19 11.81 -0.98
CA PHE A 240 -8.86 12.25 0.39
C PHE A 240 -7.61 11.53 0.86
N ALA A 241 -6.81 12.17 1.71
CA ALA A 241 -5.68 11.56 2.38
C ALA A 241 -6.00 11.33 3.86
N LYS A 242 -5.63 10.18 4.40
CA LYS A 242 -5.63 9.98 5.85
C LYS A 242 -4.45 10.73 6.44
N ARG A 243 -4.60 11.31 7.62
CA ARG A 243 -3.49 11.92 8.35
C ARG A 243 -3.49 11.47 9.80
N ALA A 244 -2.32 11.38 10.40
CA ALA A 244 -2.17 11.14 11.81
C ALA A 244 -1.05 11.97 12.40
N ASN A 245 -1.26 12.40 13.65
CA ASN A 245 -0.23 13.01 14.46
C ASN A 245 0.00 12.08 15.64
N PHE A 246 1.24 11.64 15.77
CA PHE A 246 1.68 10.77 16.84
C PHE A 246 2.65 11.51 17.74
N ASP A 247 2.34 11.52 19.03
CA ASP A 247 3.26 11.95 20.06
C ASP A 247 3.77 10.69 20.77
N LEU A 248 5.08 10.54 20.86
CA LEU A 248 5.73 9.36 21.42
C LEU A 248 6.86 9.75 22.38
N PHE A 249 7.07 8.91 23.39
CA PHE A 249 8.28 8.96 24.18
C PHE A 249 9.36 8.14 23.51
N ILE A 250 10.54 8.76 23.36
CA ILE A 250 11.71 8.10 22.81
C ILE A 250 12.86 8.12 23.81
N SER A 251 13.57 7.00 23.94
CA SER A 251 14.81 6.97 24.71
C SER A 251 15.86 7.84 24.02
N ASN A 252 16.61 8.63 24.79
CA ASN A 252 17.68 9.49 24.25
C ASN A 252 18.73 8.69 23.48
N ASN A 253 18.92 7.40 23.80
CA ASN A 253 19.83 6.49 23.10
C ASN A 253 19.33 6.11 21.69
N GLU A 254 18.01 6.20 21.42
CA GLU A 254 17.41 5.86 20.13
C GLU A 254 17.16 7.08 19.24
N LEU A 255 17.37 8.29 19.78
CA LEU A 255 17.05 9.54 19.10
C LEU A 255 17.82 9.69 17.77
N ASP A 256 19.14 9.52 17.81
CA ASP A 256 19.99 9.62 16.62
C ASP A 256 19.63 8.53 15.59
N SER A 257 19.30 7.32 16.06
CA SER A 257 18.88 6.22 15.19
C SER A 257 17.56 6.53 14.47
N LEU A 258 16.59 7.10 15.20
CA LEU A 258 15.32 7.53 14.61
C LEU A 258 15.55 8.67 13.61
N GLN A 259 16.35 9.68 13.95
CA GLN A 259 16.64 10.79 13.06
C GLN A 259 17.32 10.33 11.77
N ASN A 260 18.32 9.47 11.89
CA ASN A 260 19.02 8.89 10.74
C ASN A 260 18.09 8.07 9.86
N PHE A 261 17.22 7.26 10.48
CA PHE A 261 16.23 6.46 9.76
C PHE A 261 15.24 7.35 9.02
N LEU A 262 14.62 8.33 9.70
CA LEU A 262 13.67 9.27 9.07
C LEU A 262 14.33 10.06 7.95
N SER A 263 15.59 10.45 8.12
CA SER A 263 16.34 11.13 7.06
C SER A 263 16.54 10.26 5.82
N SER A 264 16.70 8.95 5.99
CA SER A 264 16.87 7.99 4.89
C SER A 264 15.58 7.73 4.10
N ILE A 265 14.42 7.85 4.76
CA ILE A 265 13.10 7.58 4.15
C ILE A 265 12.37 8.84 3.67
N ARG A 266 13.07 9.96 3.50
CA ARG A 266 12.45 11.19 2.97
C ARG A 266 11.85 10.96 1.60
N ALA A 267 10.59 11.38 1.42
CA ALA A 267 9.80 11.18 0.20
C ALA A 267 9.61 9.71 -0.22
N VAL A 268 9.85 8.77 0.69
CA VAL A 268 9.54 7.35 0.51
C VAL A 268 8.28 7.03 1.28
N PRO A 269 7.22 6.55 0.62
CA PRO A 269 6.02 6.11 1.33
C PRO A 269 6.35 4.88 2.18
N CYS A 270 6.04 4.95 3.47
CA CYS A 270 6.20 3.85 4.42
C CYS A 270 4.85 3.47 5.02
N LEU A 271 4.75 2.26 5.56
CA LEU A 271 3.60 1.88 6.36
C LEU A 271 3.88 2.26 7.83
N TRP A 272 3.01 3.08 8.37
CA TRP A 272 3.06 3.56 9.74
C TRP A 272 2.00 2.87 10.56
N ILE A 273 2.39 2.25 11.65
CA ILE A 273 1.50 1.50 12.55
C ILE A 273 1.64 2.10 13.94
N GLY A 274 0.66 2.92 14.33
CA GLY A 274 0.66 3.60 15.63
C GLY A 274 0.26 2.66 16.75
N ALA A 275 -0.90 2.06 16.64
CA ALA A 275 -1.39 1.09 17.61
C ALA A 275 -2.19 -0.01 16.89
N ASP A 276 -1.81 -1.26 17.12
CA ASP A 276 -2.42 -2.44 16.47
C ASP A 276 -3.95 -2.55 16.72
N ARG A 277 -4.41 -1.93 17.80
CA ARG A 277 -5.83 -1.95 18.21
C ARG A 277 -6.72 -1.06 17.35
N TYR A 278 -6.16 -0.02 16.73
CA TYR A 278 -6.92 0.99 16.00
C TYR A 278 -6.48 1.05 14.54
N GLU A 279 -7.31 0.53 13.63
CA GLU A 279 -7.05 0.59 12.18
C GLU A 279 -6.86 2.03 11.66
N SER A 280 -7.48 3.01 12.33
CA SER A 280 -7.32 4.43 11.98
C SER A 280 -5.91 4.98 12.20
N THR A 281 -5.09 4.31 13.04
CA THR A 281 -3.69 4.67 13.29
C THR A 281 -2.71 3.99 12.34
N ILE A 282 -3.23 3.27 11.36
CA ILE A 282 -2.44 2.57 10.35
C ILE A 282 -2.55 3.34 9.05
N LEU A 283 -1.42 3.88 8.59
CA LEU A 283 -1.35 4.73 7.40
C LEU A 283 -0.23 4.27 6.48
N TYR A 284 -0.51 4.26 5.19
CA TYR A 284 0.52 4.17 4.17
C TYR A 284 0.74 5.56 3.58
N GLY A 285 1.92 6.11 3.81
CA GLY A 285 2.22 7.48 3.44
C GLY A 285 3.60 7.92 3.86
N PHE A 286 3.84 9.20 3.86
CA PHE A 286 5.12 9.81 4.23
C PHE A 286 4.95 10.72 5.44
N TYR A 287 6.02 10.92 6.19
CA TYR A 287 6.01 11.92 7.26
C TYR A 287 6.20 13.31 6.67
N LYS A 288 5.46 14.27 7.20
CA LYS A 288 5.49 15.66 6.78
C LYS A 288 6.35 16.52 7.69
N ASN A 289 6.23 16.28 8.97
CA ASN A 289 7.00 16.95 10.00
C ASN A 289 7.43 15.99 11.10
N PHE A 290 8.59 16.29 11.68
CA PHE A 290 9.19 15.51 12.75
C PHE A 290 9.94 16.48 13.66
N ASP A 291 9.56 16.50 14.93
CA ASP A 291 10.18 17.31 15.96
C ASP A 291 10.46 16.50 17.20
N VAL A 292 11.61 16.71 17.81
CA VAL A 292 11.98 16.07 19.08
C VAL A 292 12.33 17.12 20.12
N LEU A 293 11.67 17.06 21.24
CA LEU A 293 11.98 17.84 22.43
C LEU A 293 12.73 16.96 23.43
N ILE A 294 14.00 17.26 23.67
CA ILE A 294 14.80 16.60 24.70
C ILE A 294 14.46 17.24 26.06
N ALA A 295 13.34 16.78 26.64
CA ALA A 295 12.79 17.38 27.85
C ALA A 295 13.38 16.81 29.12
N TYR A 296 13.87 15.55 29.07
CA TYR A 296 14.34 14.81 30.26
C TYR A 296 15.67 14.12 29.99
N PRO A 297 16.45 13.80 31.06
CA PRO A 297 17.76 13.16 30.91
C PRO A 297 17.73 11.77 30.26
N GLU A 298 16.63 11.02 30.42
CA GLU A 298 16.52 9.62 29.96
C GLU A 298 15.63 9.47 28.72
N HIS A 299 14.72 10.39 28.47
CA HIS A 299 13.79 10.33 27.36
C HIS A 299 13.45 11.72 26.82
N GLY A 300 13.12 11.76 25.52
CA GLY A 300 12.58 12.92 24.84
C GLY A 300 11.13 12.68 24.43
N GLU A 301 10.46 13.77 24.06
CA GLU A 301 9.14 13.75 23.44
C GLU A 301 9.29 13.99 21.95
N CYS A 302 8.72 13.10 21.14
CA CYS A 302 8.77 13.19 19.69
C CYS A 302 7.35 13.40 19.16
N SER A 303 7.18 14.42 18.34
CA SER A 303 5.95 14.66 17.59
C SER A 303 6.19 14.36 16.11
N LEU A 304 5.29 13.59 15.51
CA LEU A 304 5.39 13.12 14.13
C LEU A 304 4.06 13.31 13.42
N GLU A 305 4.06 14.10 12.35
CA GLU A 305 2.91 14.28 11.46
C GLU A 305 3.07 13.41 10.21
N ILE A 306 2.08 12.55 9.94
CA ILE A 306 2.06 11.64 8.79
C ILE A 306 0.90 12.00 7.89
N GLU A 307 1.17 12.06 6.59
CA GLU A 307 0.18 12.22 5.53
C GLU A 307 0.14 10.95 4.67
N GLY A 308 -1.04 10.34 4.58
CA GLY A 308 -1.28 9.13 3.80
C GLY A 308 -1.32 9.45 2.31
N LEU A 309 -0.98 8.47 1.50
CA LEU A 309 -1.23 8.50 0.06
C LEU A 309 -2.70 8.19 -0.23
N THR A 310 -3.22 8.86 -1.23
CA THR A 310 -4.60 8.69 -1.72
C THR A 310 -4.73 7.46 -2.62
#